data_16651885f567c05ac4022a4c630f037f
#
_entry.id   16651885f567c05ac4022a4c630f037f
#
_cell.length_a   1.000
_cell.length_b   1.000
_cell.length_c   1.000
_cell.angle_alpha   90.00
_cell.angle_beta   90.00
_cell.angle_gamma   90.00
#
_symmetry.space_group_name_H-M   'P 1'
#
loop_
_entity.id
_entity.type
_entity.pdbx_description
1 polymer ?
#
loop_
_entity_poly.entity_id
_entity_poly.type
_entity_poly.pdbx_seq_one_letter_code
_entity_poly.pdbx_strand_id
1 'polypeptide(L)'
;SSVLAKNYQMLEKHYPQTKISWVEFPAGPQMLEALNVGSIDLGSTGDIPPIFAQAAGADLVYVGVEPPKPKAEVILVAENSPIKTVADLKGHKVAFQKGSSSHNLLLRALRQAGLKFTDIQPTYLTPADARATFQQGNVDAWAIWDPYYSAALLQGGVRVLKDGTDLN
;
A
#
# COMPACT_ATOMS: atom_id res chain seq x y z
N SER A 1 1.83 9.91 -11.26
CA SER A 1 2.38 8.68 -10.73
C SER A 1 3.55 8.19 -11.57
N SER A 2 4.41 7.35 -11.01
CA SER A 2 5.56 6.74 -11.70
C SER A 2 5.15 5.90 -12.93
N VAL A 3 3.97 5.28 -12.89
CA VAL A 3 3.39 4.53 -14.02
C VAL A 3 3.17 5.43 -15.24
N LEU A 4 2.59 6.61 -15.04
CA LEU A 4 2.41 7.58 -16.12
C LEU A 4 3.74 8.12 -16.64
N ALA A 5 4.69 8.42 -15.75
CA ALA A 5 6.02 8.87 -16.12
C ALA A 5 6.75 7.85 -17.01
N LYS A 6 6.66 6.56 -16.68
CA LYS A 6 7.20 5.45 -17.47
C LYS A 6 6.50 5.35 -18.83
N ASN A 7 5.17 5.30 -18.86
CA ASN A 7 4.39 5.09 -20.08
C ASN A 7 4.53 6.23 -21.08
N TYR A 8 4.63 7.46 -20.62
CA TYR A 8 4.83 8.64 -21.47
C TYR A 8 6.29 8.98 -21.72
N GLN A 9 7.22 8.18 -21.20
CA GLN A 9 8.67 8.40 -21.33
C GLN A 9 9.11 9.81 -20.90
N MET A 10 8.54 10.29 -19.79
CA MET A 10 8.71 11.68 -19.36
C MET A 10 10.15 11.97 -18.95
N LEU A 11 10.80 11.05 -18.25
CA LEU A 11 12.21 11.22 -17.85
C LEU A 11 13.15 11.12 -19.05
N GLU A 12 12.93 10.18 -19.95
CA GLU A 12 13.72 10.00 -21.16
C GLU A 12 13.66 11.23 -22.07
N LYS A 13 12.49 11.86 -22.18
CA LYS A 13 12.30 13.10 -22.94
C LYS A 13 13.01 14.31 -22.31
N HIS A 14 13.00 14.38 -20.96
CA HIS A 14 13.64 15.46 -20.21
C HIS A 14 15.16 15.33 -20.16
N TYR A 15 15.65 14.08 -20.13
CA TYR A 15 17.06 13.74 -19.99
C TYR A 15 17.52 12.81 -21.11
N PRO A 16 17.53 13.29 -22.38
CA PRO A 16 17.75 12.42 -23.55
C PRO A 16 19.16 11.80 -23.60
N GLN A 17 20.12 12.34 -22.84
CA GLN A 17 21.49 11.81 -22.76
C GLN A 17 21.70 10.87 -21.56
N THR A 18 20.67 10.65 -20.75
CA THR A 18 20.73 9.77 -19.58
C THR A 18 20.02 8.47 -19.89
N LYS A 19 20.69 7.35 -19.67
CA LYS A 19 20.08 6.03 -19.78
C LYS A 19 19.13 5.81 -18.59
N ILE A 20 17.83 5.73 -18.86
CA ILE A 20 16.81 5.45 -17.86
C ILE A 20 16.43 3.96 -17.93
N SER A 21 16.51 3.29 -16.79
CA SER A 21 16.04 1.91 -16.63
C SER A 21 14.96 1.88 -15.56
N TRP A 22 13.83 1.22 -15.86
CA TRP A 22 12.71 1.10 -14.95
C TRP A 22 12.67 -0.28 -14.31
N VAL A 23 12.58 -0.34 -12.99
CA VAL A 23 12.48 -1.57 -12.21
C VAL A 23 11.21 -1.51 -11.37
N GLU A 24 10.43 -2.59 -11.39
CA GLU A 24 9.19 -2.69 -10.64
C GLU A 24 9.39 -3.56 -9.38
N PHE A 25 8.79 -3.12 -8.29
CA PHE A 25 8.79 -3.81 -7.00
C PHE A 25 7.36 -4.03 -6.52
N PRO A 26 7.10 -5.12 -5.78
CA PRO A 26 5.75 -5.42 -5.26
C PRO A 26 5.22 -4.35 -4.31
N ALA A 27 6.11 -3.72 -3.53
CA ALA A 27 5.75 -2.71 -2.53
C ALA A 27 6.97 -1.84 -2.18
N GLY A 28 6.71 -0.75 -1.44
CA GLY A 28 7.74 0.21 -1.01
C GLY A 28 8.89 -0.39 -0.20
N PRO A 29 8.65 -1.29 0.77
CA PRO A 29 9.74 -1.90 1.53
C PRO A 29 10.80 -2.58 0.66
N GLN A 30 10.41 -3.41 -0.30
CA GLN A 30 11.34 -4.09 -1.20
C GLN A 30 12.11 -3.11 -2.10
N MET A 31 11.44 -2.06 -2.56
CA MET A 31 12.09 -0.99 -3.35
C MET A 31 13.15 -0.29 -2.52
N LEU A 32 12.89 0.01 -1.25
CA LEU A 32 13.86 0.68 -0.37
C LEU A 32 15.05 -0.21 -0.01
N GLU A 33 14.87 -1.51 0.08
CA GLU A 33 15.99 -2.46 0.20
C GLU A 33 16.93 -2.36 -1.02
N ALA A 34 16.36 -2.35 -2.23
CA ALA A 34 17.12 -2.21 -3.46
C ALA A 34 17.84 -0.85 -3.55
N LEU A 35 17.19 0.22 -3.11
CA LEU A 35 17.79 1.55 -3.02
C LEU A 35 18.96 1.58 -2.02
N ASN A 36 18.78 0.99 -0.85
CA ASN A 36 19.79 0.97 0.21
C ASN A 36 21.07 0.22 -0.19
N VAL A 37 20.95 -0.84 -1.02
CA VAL A 37 22.12 -1.58 -1.53
C VAL A 37 22.65 -1.05 -2.87
N GLY A 38 22.12 0.05 -3.38
CA GLY A 38 22.56 0.69 -4.60
C GLY A 38 22.16 -0.03 -5.90
N SER A 39 21.18 -0.94 -5.84
CA SER A 39 20.65 -1.62 -7.04
C SER A 39 19.78 -0.71 -7.90
N ILE A 40 19.24 0.35 -7.33
CA ILE A 40 18.53 1.44 -7.99
C ILE A 40 19.01 2.78 -7.43
N ASP A 41 18.86 3.84 -8.20
CA ASP A 41 19.34 5.19 -7.85
C ASP A 41 18.23 6.08 -7.30
N LEU A 42 16.99 5.85 -7.73
CA LEU A 42 15.83 6.66 -7.38
C LEU A 42 14.61 5.77 -7.23
N GLY A 43 13.80 6.02 -6.20
CA GLY A 43 12.57 5.28 -5.96
C GLY A 43 11.44 6.19 -5.50
N SER A 44 10.20 5.80 -5.80
CA SER A 44 8.99 6.48 -5.33
C SER A 44 8.14 5.50 -4.51
N THR A 45 7.73 5.92 -3.33
CA THR A 45 6.91 5.11 -2.43
C THR A 45 6.03 6.02 -1.57
N GLY A 46 5.14 5.44 -0.78
CA GLY A 46 4.39 6.15 0.26
C GLY A 46 5.31 6.69 1.37
N ASP A 47 4.76 7.46 2.26
CA ASP A 47 5.47 8.15 3.35
C ASP A 47 5.98 7.21 4.45
N ILE A 48 5.36 6.06 4.64
CA ILE A 48 5.65 5.14 5.74
C ILE A 48 6.88 4.24 5.50
N PRO A 49 7.06 3.60 4.34
CA PRO A 49 8.22 2.74 4.13
C PRO A 49 9.58 3.41 4.41
N PRO A 50 9.83 4.68 4.03
CA PRO A 50 11.09 5.34 4.34
C PRO A 50 11.35 5.48 5.84
N ILE A 51 10.31 5.67 6.66
CA ILE A 51 10.43 5.75 8.12
C ILE A 51 10.96 4.43 8.69
N PHE A 52 10.43 3.30 8.25
CA PHE A 52 10.92 1.98 8.65
C PHE A 52 12.33 1.71 8.17
N ALA A 53 12.66 2.08 6.93
CA ALA A 53 13.99 1.91 6.37
C ALA A 53 15.03 2.72 7.15
N GLN A 54 14.75 3.98 7.46
CA GLN A 54 15.61 4.85 8.26
C GLN A 54 15.77 4.34 9.69
N ALA A 55 14.69 3.86 10.31
CA ALA A 55 14.75 3.24 11.64
C ALA A 55 15.61 1.97 11.64
N ALA A 56 15.74 1.29 10.52
CA ALA A 56 16.62 0.14 10.32
C ALA A 56 18.05 0.53 9.89
N GLY A 57 18.36 1.83 9.82
CA GLY A 57 19.71 2.33 9.52
C GLY A 57 19.97 2.63 8.04
N ALA A 58 18.95 2.65 7.18
CA ALA A 58 19.14 3.03 5.78
C ALA A 58 19.47 4.52 5.65
N ASP A 59 20.44 4.84 4.79
CA ASP A 59 20.83 6.21 4.45
C ASP A 59 20.03 6.67 3.22
N LEU A 60 18.97 7.44 3.48
CA LEU A 60 18.01 7.89 2.46
C LEU A 60 18.02 9.41 2.35
N VAL A 61 17.95 9.90 1.12
CA VAL A 61 17.78 11.32 0.81
C VAL A 61 16.43 11.53 0.13
N TYR A 62 15.62 12.44 0.67
CA TYR A 62 14.36 12.85 0.06
C TYR A 62 14.64 13.91 -1.01
N VAL A 63 14.28 13.61 -2.25
CA VAL A 63 14.45 14.53 -3.39
C VAL A 63 13.15 15.21 -3.82
N GLY A 64 12.02 14.75 -3.32
CA GLY A 64 10.71 15.34 -3.57
C GLY A 64 9.59 14.66 -2.80
N VAL A 65 8.47 15.36 -2.66
CA VAL A 65 7.24 14.84 -2.05
C VAL A 65 6.05 15.12 -2.95
N GLU A 66 5.14 14.16 -3.02
CA GLU A 66 3.85 14.34 -3.70
C GLU A 66 2.78 14.83 -2.69
N PRO A 67 1.74 15.54 -3.16
CA PRO A 67 0.60 15.89 -2.31
C PRO A 67 -0.07 14.64 -1.71
N PRO A 68 -0.66 14.75 -0.50
CA PRO A 68 -1.39 13.65 0.13
C PRO A 68 -2.51 13.12 -0.76
N LYS A 69 -2.67 11.80 -0.78
CA LYS A 69 -3.71 11.10 -1.55
C LYS A 69 -4.53 10.19 -0.63
N PRO A 70 -5.34 10.72 0.28
CA PRO A 70 -6.02 9.93 1.32
C PRO A 70 -6.99 8.88 0.77
N LYS A 71 -7.46 9.06 -0.47
CA LYS A 71 -8.33 8.11 -1.16
C LYS A 71 -7.58 7.06 -1.99
N ALA A 72 -6.24 7.12 -2.05
CA ALA A 72 -5.44 6.17 -2.80
C ALA A 72 -5.16 4.87 -2.03
N GLU A 73 -5.59 4.78 -0.77
CA GLU A 73 -5.43 3.62 0.11
C GLU A 73 -6.74 3.31 0.79
N VAL A 74 -7.08 2.03 0.86
CA VAL A 74 -8.37 1.57 1.35
C VAL A 74 -8.25 0.26 2.11
N ILE A 75 -9.27 -0.03 2.93
CA ILE A 75 -9.58 -1.36 3.43
C ILE A 75 -10.78 -1.87 2.62
N LEU A 76 -10.60 -2.98 1.93
CA LEU A 76 -11.64 -3.66 1.13
C LEU A 76 -12.23 -4.83 1.91
N VAL A 77 -13.52 -5.05 1.72
CA VAL A 77 -14.23 -6.26 2.12
C VAL A 77 -15.06 -6.77 0.93
N ALA A 78 -15.48 -8.03 0.97
CA ALA A 78 -16.43 -8.55 -0.02
C ALA A 78 -17.74 -7.75 0.03
N GLU A 79 -18.40 -7.57 -1.10
CA GLU A 79 -19.63 -6.78 -1.20
C GLU A 79 -20.73 -7.30 -0.26
N ASN A 80 -20.84 -8.62 -0.14
CA ASN A 80 -21.81 -9.29 0.72
C ASN A 80 -21.29 -9.58 2.14
N SER A 81 -20.13 -9.04 2.53
CA SER A 81 -19.57 -9.24 3.86
C SER A 81 -20.48 -8.68 4.96
N PRO A 82 -20.58 -9.35 6.11
CA PRO A 82 -21.27 -8.82 7.29
C PRO A 82 -20.51 -7.66 7.95
N ILE A 83 -19.24 -7.45 7.60
CA ILE A 83 -18.40 -6.37 8.11
C ILE A 83 -18.87 -5.04 7.50
N LYS A 84 -19.48 -4.18 8.30
CA LYS A 84 -20.06 -2.89 7.87
C LYS A 84 -19.23 -1.70 8.37
N THR A 85 -18.50 -1.87 9.46
CA THR A 85 -17.67 -0.84 10.09
C THR A 85 -16.29 -1.39 10.39
N VAL A 86 -15.32 -0.51 10.66
CA VAL A 86 -13.96 -0.93 11.07
C VAL A 86 -14.01 -1.70 12.40
N ALA A 87 -14.93 -1.37 13.30
CA ALA A 87 -15.12 -2.09 14.57
C ALA A 87 -15.48 -3.57 14.35
N ASP A 88 -16.17 -3.90 13.28
CA ASP A 88 -16.55 -5.27 12.92
C ASP A 88 -15.34 -6.12 12.48
N LEU A 89 -14.16 -5.52 12.27
CA LEU A 89 -12.92 -6.26 11.97
C LEU A 89 -12.41 -7.10 13.15
N LYS A 90 -12.92 -6.87 14.36
CA LYS A 90 -12.51 -7.62 15.55
C LYS A 90 -12.65 -9.13 15.33
N GLY A 91 -11.57 -9.87 15.56
CA GLY A 91 -11.51 -11.32 15.37
C GLY A 91 -11.34 -11.78 13.91
N HIS A 92 -11.36 -10.87 12.95
CA HIS A 92 -11.27 -11.20 11.53
C HIS A 92 -9.84 -11.17 10.99
N LYS A 93 -9.62 -11.91 9.89
CA LYS A 93 -8.35 -11.95 9.17
C LYS A 93 -8.26 -10.76 8.23
N VAL A 94 -7.20 -9.96 8.37
CA VAL A 94 -6.93 -8.80 7.54
C VAL A 94 -5.59 -8.95 6.86
N ALA A 95 -5.58 -8.97 5.53
CA ALA A 95 -4.37 -9.05 4.73
C ALA A 95 -3.81 -7.65 4.43
N PHE A 96 -2.50 -7.50 4.50
CA PHE A 96 -1.76 -6.30 4.13
C PHE A 96 -0.26 -6.56 4.05
N GLN A 97 0.46 -5.65 3.36
CA GLN A 97 1.93 -5.68 3.30
C GLN A 97 2.50 -5.03 4.57
N LYS A 98 3.30 -5.78 5.32
CA LYS A 98 4.00 -5.26 6.51
C LYS A 98 4.93 -4.10 6.15
N GLY A 99 4.89 -3.03 6.93
CA GLY A 99 5.74 -1.85 6.73
C GLY A 99 5.32 -0.93 5.58
N SER A 100 4.18 -1.20 4.94
CA SER A 100 3.63 -0.35 3.89
C SER A 100 2.75 0.78 4.46
N SER A 101 2.37 1.73 3.59
CA SER A 101 1.39 2.75 3.93
C SER A 101 0.02 2.17 4.31
N SER A 102 -0.39 1.06 3.68
CA SER A 102 -1.63 0.35 4.05
C SER A 102 -1.58 -0.26 5.45
N HIS A 103 -0.41 -0.67 5.92
CA HIS A 103 -0.22 -1.09 7.31
C HIS A 103 -0.53 0.07 8.27
N ASN A 104 -0.01 1.26 7.99
CA ASN A 104 -0.30 2.45 8.77
C ASN A 104 -1.78 2.85 8.70
N LEU A 105 -2.38 2.83 7.52
CA LEU A 105 -3.83 3.06 7.34
C LEU A 105 -4.64 2.16 8.26
N LEU A 106 -4.35 0.86 8.24
CA LEU A 106 -5.04 -0.13 9.07
C LEU A 106 -4.89 0.18 10.56
N LEU A 107 -3.69 0.48 11.04
CA LEU A 107 -3.44 0.84 12.44
C LEU A 107 -4.23 2.08 12.87
N ARG A 108 -4.27 3.11 12.03
CA ARG A 108 -5.01 4.35 12.29
C ARG A 108 -6.51 4.11 12.30
N ALA A 109 -7.02 3.34 11.34
CA ALA A 109 -8.43 2.99 11.27
C ALA A 109 -8.89 2.18 12.48
N LEU A 110 -8.10 1.18 12.90
CA LEU A 110 -8.38 0.39 14.11
C LEU A 110 -8.40 1.28 15.36
N ARG A 111 -7.40 2.15 15.52
CA ARG A 111 -7.35 3.09 16.65
C ARG A 111 -8.58 4.00 16.70
N GLN A 112 -8.98 4.57 15.56
CA GLN A 112 -10.17 5.42 15.47
C GLN A 112 -11.46 4.67 15.87
N ALA A 113 -11.53 3.37 15.55
CA ALA A 113 -12.64 2.49 15.92
C ALA A 113 -12.54 1.94 17.36
N GLY A 114 -11.54 2.33 18.13
CA GLY A 114 -11.34 1.85 19.51
C GLY A 114 -10.78 0.44 19.61
N LEU A 115 -10.22 -0.09 18.52
CA LEU A 115 -9.60 -1.40 18.48
C LEU A 115 -8.07 -1.33 18.62
N LYS A 116 -7.49 -2.39 19.20
CA LYS A 116 -6.07 -2.67 19.21
C LYS A 116 -5.70 -3.51 17.99
N PHE A 117 -4.45 -3.46 17.58
CA PHE A 117 -3.95 -4.34 16.51
C PHE A 117 -4.10 -5.84 16.84
N THR A 118 -3.99 -6.17 18.12
CA THR A 118 -4.19 -7.53 18.63
C THR A 118 -5.66 -8.01 18.58
N ASP A 119 -6.62 -7.14 18.29
CA ASP A 119 -8.03 -7.50 18.15
C ASP A 119 -8.34 -8.12 16.79
N ILE A 120 -7.45 -8.00 15.81
CA ILE A 120 -7.58 -8.64 14.49
C ILE A 120 -6.60 -9.80 14.34
N GLN A 121 -6.75 -10.57 13.27
CA GLN A 121 -5.80 -11.60 12.85
C GLN A 121 -5.00 -11.05 11.64
N PRO A 122 -3.82 -10.43 11.84
CA PRO A 122 -3.05 -9.87 10.75
C PRO A 122 -2.46 -10.97 9.88
N THR A 123 -2.59 -10.81 8.57
CA THR A 123 -2.02 -11.71 7.57
C THR A 123 -1.09 -10.91 6.67
N TYR A 124 0.22 -11.10 6.84
CA TYR A 124 1.26 -10.38 6.10
C TYR A 124 1.46 -11.01 4.73
N LEU A 125 1.02 -10.33 3.69
CA LEU A 125 1.09 -10.80 2.30
C LEU A 125 1.54 -9.68 1.37
N THR A 126 2.23 -10.05 0.28
CA THR A 126 2.46 -9.13 -0.83
C THR A 126 1.13 -8.77 -1.50
N PRO A 127 1.04 -7.66 -2.25
CA PRO A 127 -0.20 -7.28 -2.91
C PRO A 127 -0.80 -8.38 -3.80
N ALA A 128 0.01 -9.09 -4.57
CA ALA A 128 -0.45 -10.17 -5.44
C ALA A 128 -1.01 -11.37 -4.65
N ASP A 129 -0.30 -11.79 -3.61
CA ASP A 129 -0.74 -12.90 -2.76
C ASP A 129 -1.97 -12.51 -1.92
N ALA A 130 -2.02 -11.29 -1.41
CA ALA A 130 -3.18 -10.76 -0.70
C ALA A 130 -4.42 -10.72 -1.59
N ARG A 131 -4.27 -10.28 -2.85
CA ARG A 131 -5.35 -10.30 -3.84
C ARG A 131 -5.91 -11.69 -4.04
N ALA A 132 -5.05 -12.67 -4.30
CA ALA A 132 -5.46 -14.07 -4.50
C ALA A 132 -6.17 -14.64 -3.26
N THR A 133 -5.59 -14.42 -2.08
CA THR A 133 -6.12 -14.90 -0.81
C THR A 133 -7.48 -14.27 -0.49
N PHE A 134 -7.64 -12.98 -0.75
CA PHE A 134 -8.89 -12.25 -0.56
C PHE A 134 -9.98 -12.70 -1.55
N GLN A 135 -9.64 -12.89 -2.82
CA GLN A 135 -10.56 -13.40 -3.84
C GLN A 135 -11.06 -14.82 -3.55
N GLN A 136 -10.21 -15.64 -2.92
CA GLN A 136 -10.57 -16.99 -2.48
C GLN A 136 -11.40 -17.02 -1.19
N GLY A 137 -11.61 -15.88 -0.53
CA GLY A 137 -12.32 -15.78 0.73
C GLY A 137 -11.54 -16.27 1.96
N ASN A 138 -10.22 -16.42 1.84
CA ASN A 138 -9.35 -16.91 2.92
C ASN A 138 -8.88 -15.81 3.89
N VAL A 139 -9.16 -14.56 3.58
CA VAL A 139 -9.12 -13.41 4.49
C VAL A 139 -10.39 -12.60 4.35
N ASP A 140 -10.78 -11.88 5.40
CA ASP A 140 -12.06 -11.18 5.48
C ASP A 140 -11.96 -9.74 4.98
N ALA A 141 -10.77 -9.15 5.03
CA ALA A 141 -10.49 -7.79 4.59
C ALA A 141 -9.08 -7.69 4.02
N TRP A 142 -8.88 -6.67 3.18
CA TRP A 142 -7.61 -6.41 2.52
C TRP A 142 -7.30 -4.90 2.52
N ALA A 143 -6.23 -4.50 3.20
CA ALA A 143 -5.74 -3.13 3.18
C ALA A 143 -4.72 -2.98 2.04
N ILE A 144 -5.01 -2.07 1.10
CA ILE A 144 -4.28 -1.97 -0.18
C ILE A 144 -4.34 -0.55 -0.74
N TRP A 145 -3.48 -0.26 -1.70
CA TRP A 145 -3.38 1.01 -2.42
C TRP A 145 -3.66 0.86 -3.92
N ASP A 146 -3.79 1.99 -4.61
CA ASP A 146 -3.90 2.01 -6.06
C ASP A 146 -2.56 1.62 -6.74
N PRO A 147 -2.63 0.93 -7.89
CA PRO A 147 -3.82 0.63 -8.71
C PRO A 147 -4.56 -0.66 -8.33
N TYR A 148 -4.10 -1.39 -7.32
CA TYR A 148 -4.68 -2.68 -6.95
C TYR A 148 -6.14 -2.57 -6.53
N TYR A 149 -6.49 -1.57 -5.71
CA TYR A 149 -7.87 -1.45 -5.27
C TYR A 149 -8.81 -0.99 -6.39
N SER A 150 -8.37 -0.10 -7.27
CA SER A 150 -9.16 0.27 -8.46
C SER A 150 -9.41 -0.93 -9.38
N ALA A 151 -8.42 -1.79 -9.58
CA ALA A 151 -8.58 -3.03 -10.32
C ALA A 151 -9.58 -3.98 -9.63
N ALA A 152 -9.54 -4.09 -8.31
CA ALA A 152 -10.49 -4.90 -7.56
C ALA A 152 -11.92 -4.38 -7.66
N LEU A 153 -12.13 -3.06 -7.60
CA LEU A 153 -13.45 -2.44 -7.78
C LEU A 153 -13.99 -2.66 -9.20
N LEU A 154 -13.14 -2.53 -10.22
CA LEU A 154 -13.53 -2.79 -11.62
C LEU A 154 -13.93 -4.24 -11.84
N GLN A 155 -13.27 -5.17 -11.18
CA GLN A 155 -13.61 -6.59 -11.24
C GLN A 155 -14.95 -6.89 -10.56
N GLY A 156 -15.35 -6.07 -9.59
CA GLY A 156 -16.59 -6.20 -8.84
C GLY A 156 -16.52 -7.18 -7.66
N GLY A 157 -17.63 -7.27 -6.93
CA GLY A 157 -17.77 -8.18 -5.78
C GLY A 157 -17.07 -7.70 -4.50
N VAL A 158 -16.58 -6.46 -4.49
CA VAL A 158 -15.91 -5.84 -3.34
C VAL A 158 -16.46 -4.45 -3.07
N ARG A 159 -16.30 -3.98 -1.85
CA ARG A 159 -16.60 -2.60 -1.46
C ARG A 159 -15.54 -2.04 -0.54
N VAL A 160 -15.41 -0.72 -0.54
CA VAL A 160 -14.53 0.00 0.39
C VAL A 160 -15.18 0.06 1.76
N LEU A 161 -14.49 -0.46 2.77
CA LEU A 161 -14.88 -0.33 4.17
C LEU A 161 -14.44 1.01 4.75
N LYS A 162 -13.20 1.41 4.46
CA LYS A 162 -12.58 2.63 4.94
C LYS A 162 -11.48 3.08 3.97
N ASP A 163 -11.34 4.39 3.78
CA ASP A 163 -10.19 5.03 3.14
C ASP A 163 -9.38 5.87 4.14
N GLY A 164 -8.38 6.61 3.67
CA GLY A 164 -7.55 7.46 4.51
C GLY A 164 -8.18 8.80 4.91
N THR A 165 -9.41 9.08 4.47
CA THR A 165 -10.12 10.32 4.81
C THR A 165 -10.47 10.34 6.30
N ASP A 166 -10.31 11.49 6.96
CA ASP A 166 -10.64 11.71 8.38
C ASP A 166 -9.92 10.78 9.36
N LEU A 167 -8.77 10.23 8.97
CA LEU A 167 -7.85 9.54 9.86
C LEU A 167 -6.77 10.54 10.33
N ASN A 168 -6.79 10.90 11.60
CA ASN A 168 -5.80 11.78 12.25
C ASN A 168 -4.78 10.99 13.05
#